data_5e9a4d289dbfa31509362a7b32e21d25
#
_entry.id   5e9a4d289dbfa31509362a7b32e21d25
#
_cell.length_a   1.000
_cell.length_b   1.000
_cell.length_c   1.000
_cell.angle_alpha   90.00
_cell.angle_beta   90.00
_cell.angle_gamma   90.00
#
_symmetry.space_group_name_H-M   'P 1'
#
loop_
_entity.id
_entity.type
_entity.pdbx_description
1 polymer ?
#
loop_
_entity_poly.entity_id
_entity_poly.type
_entity_poly.pdbx_seq_one_letter_code
_entity_poly.pdbx_strand_id
1 'polypeptide(L)'
;LTLSVLPEFKARVLLPSRLARLHELEGTTPTTLRGAGTEFDSLRAYVVGDDPRDIDWRASARSTELMVRQWRPERDRHVVIVVDCGRASSALLGAPENEEVDSIALGRAPRLDSSIETTLLLAALADRAGDKVHVIAVDSRVRARVSGVRGAKIIETLAHVFTDLNPRLDVTDWSRA
;
A
#
# COMPACT_ATOMS: atom_id res chain seq x y z
N LEU A 1 -2.72 5.51 -35.14
CA LEU A 1 -2.59 6.31 -33.91
C LEU A 1 -3.35 5.56 -32.83
N THR A 2 -2.63 5.00 -31.84
CA THR A 2 -3.25 4.34 -30.70
C THR A 2 -3.45 5.37 -29.61
N LEU A 3 -4.69 5.61 -29.18
CA LEU A 3 -5.01 6.48 -28.07
C LEU A 3 -5.18 5.61 -26.82
N SER A 4 -4.34 5.85 -25.81
CA SER A 4 -4.50 5.20 -24.50
C SER A 4 -5.31 6.09 -23.57
N VAL A 5 -6.41 5.59 -23.06
CA VAL A 5 -7.25 6.27 -22.07
C VAL A 5 -6.85 5.73 -20.70
N LEU A 6 -6.24 6.58 -19.90
CA LEU A 6 -5.86 6.22 -18.53
C LEU A 6 -7.07 6.27 -17.60
N PRO A 7 -7.14 5.38 -16.59
CA PRO A 7 -8.20 5.43 -15.60
C PRO A 7 -8.16 6.76 -14.83
N GLU A 8 -9.34 7.28 -14.53
CA GLU A 8 -9.46 8.52 -13.78
C GLU A 8 -9.01 8.30 -12.32
N PHE A 9 -8.18 9.18 -11.81
CA PHE A 9 -7.72 9.15 -10.41
C PHE A 9 -8.17 10.41 -9.66
N LYS A 10 -9.48 10.46 -9.37
CA LYS A 10 -10.11 11.58 -8.62
C LYS A 10 -9.55 11.71 -7.22
N ALA A 11 -9.27 10.59 -6.55
CA ALA A 11 -8.74 10.56 -5.19
C ALA A 11 -7.35 11.21 -5.05
N ARG A 12 -6.64 11.53 -6.14
CA ARG A 12 -5.36 12.26 -6.11
C ARG A 12 -5.47 13.59 -5.37
N VAL A 13 -6.60 14.27 -5.50
CA VAL A 13 -6.85 15.56 -4.82
C VAL A 13 -6.98 15.36 -3.31
N LEU A 14 -7.41 14.19 -2.86
CA LEU A 14 -7.59 13.86 -1.45
C LEU A 14 -6.30 13.34 -0.78
N LEU A 15 -5.27 13.00 -1.55
CA LEU A 15 -4.02 12.45 -1.03
C LEU A 15 -3.38 13.32 0.07
N PRO A 16 -3.23 14.66 -0.09
CA PRO A 16 -2.59 15.47 0.94
C PRO A 16 -3.35 15.44 2.28
N SER A 17 -4.68 15.55 2.24
CA SER A 17 -5.52 15.53 3.44
C SER A 17 -5.56 14.15 4.12
N ARG A 18 -5.57 13.08 3.32
CA ARG A 18 -5.52 11.71 3.83
C ARG A 18 -4.17 11.39 4.48
N LEU A 19 -3.08 11.87 3.90
CA LEU A 19 -1.73 11.73 4.45
C LEU A 19 -1.57 12.51 5.76
N ALA A 20 -2.07 13.75 5.83
CA ALA A 20 -2.05 14.54 7.06
C ALA A 20 -2.79 13.79 8.19
N ARG A 21 -3.96 13.22 7.88
CA ARG A 21 -4.75 12.46 8.84
C ARG A 21 -4.08 11.14 9.27
N LEU A 22 -3.33 10.48 8.37
CA LEU A 22 -2.53 9.31 8.72
C LEU A 22 -1.41 9.68 9.70
N HIS A 23 -0.72 10.80 9.49
CA HIS A 23 0.30 11.29 10.42
C HIS A 23 -0.27 11.63 11.80
N GLU A 24 -1.49 12.20 11.86
CA GLU A 24 -2.21 12.43 13.12
C GLU A 24 -2.57 11.12 13.83
N LEU A 25 -3.00 10.09 13.08
CA LEU A 25 -3.38 8.77 13.63
C LEU A 25 -2.17 7.93 14.01
N GLU A 26 -1.05 8.06 13.32
CA GLU A 26 0.19 7.38 13.67
C GLU A 26 0.77 7.88 14.99
N GLY A 27 0.31 9.04 15.48
CA GLY A 27 0.68 9.61 16.76
C GLY A 27 2.19 9.48 17.03
N THR A 28 2.73 10.32 17.85
CA THR A 28 4.14 10.32 18.28
C THR A 28 4.54 9.13 19.18
N THR A 29 3.90 7.98 19.04
CA THR A 29 4.35 6.79 19.74
C THR A 29 5.46 6.15 18.92
N PRO A 30 6.73 6.34 19.24
CA PRO A 30 7.79 5.56 18.64
C PRO A 30 7.53 4.12 19.09
N THR A 31 6.93 3.33 18.21
CA THR A 31 6.86 1.90 18.43
C THR A 31 8.29 1.39 18.36
N THR A 32 8.93 1.32 19.52
CA THR A 32 10.23 0.67 19.69
C THR A 32 9.97 -0.83 19.52
N LEU A 33 9.76 -1.25 18.27
CA LEU A 33 9.79 -2.66 17.92
C LEU A 33 11.24 -3.09 18.17
N ARG A 34 11.45 -3.77 19.31
CA ARG A 34 12.68 -4.51 19.58
C ARG A 34 12.71 -5.65 18.55
N GLY A 35 13.39 -5.43 17.45
CA GLY A 35 13.60 -6.42 16.40
C GLY A 35 15.07 -6.44 16.04
N ALA A 36 15.58 -7.61 15.66
CA ALA A 36 16.89 -7.74 15.07
C ALA A 36 16.88 -6.99 13.72
N GLY A 37 17.35 -5.73 13.74
CA GLY A 37 17.60 -4.94 12.54
C GLY A 37 19.01 -5.16 12.06
N THR A 38 19.26 -4.90 10.80
CA THR A 38 20.61 -4.98 10.20
C THR A 38 21.28 -3.61 10.10
N GLU A 39 20.51 -2.53 10.21
CA GLU A 39 21.03 -1.16 10.13
C GLU A 39 21.29 -0.60 11.52
N PHE A 40 22.53 -0.16 11.77
CA PHE A 40 22.92 0.51 13.01
C PHE A 40 22.18 1.86 13.12
N ASP A 41 21.45 2.07 14.22
CA ASP A 41 20.71 3.31 14.47
C ASP A 41 21.48 4.22 15.45
N SER A 42 21.74 3.75 16.65
CA SER A 42 22.34 4.55 17.72
C SER A 42 22.99 3.70 18.80
N LEU A 43 23.70 4.36 19.71
CA LEU A 43 24.15 3.79 20.96
C LEU A 43 23.28 4.34 22.10
N ARG A 44 22.90 3.49 23.03
CA ARG A 44 22.22 3.87 24.27
C ARG A 44 22.82 3.17 25.46
N ALA A 45 22.54 3.69 26.67
CA ALA A 45 22.92 3.02 27.89
C ALA A 45 22.27 1.64 28.02
N TYR A 46 23.00 0.68 28.54
CA TYR A 46 22.53 -0.66 28.86
C TYR A 46 21.43 -0.62 29.92
N VAL A 47 20.38 -1.39 29.70
CA VAL A 47 19.32 -1.61 30.67
C VAL A 47 19.23 -3.10 30.96
N VAL A 48 18.96 -3.45 32.25
CA VAL A 48 18.80 -4.85 32.65
C VAL A 48 17.76 -5.54 31.79
N GLY A 49 18.19 -6.60 31.10
CA GLY A 49 17.34 -7.36 30.16
C GLY A 49 17.71 -7.18 28.69
N ASP A 50 18.69 -6.33 28.37
CA ASP A 50 19.27 -6.24 27.03
C ASP A 50 20.18 -7.44 26.76
N ASP A 51 20.28 -7.82 25.47
CA ASP A 51 21.17 -8.91 25.05
C ASP A 51 22.65 -8.45 25.21
N PRO A 52 23.48 -9.19 25.98
CA PRO A 52 24.88 -8.86 26.13
C PRO A 52 25.69 -8.86 24.81
N ARG A 53 25.18 -9.51 23.76
CA ARG A 53 25.83 -9.56 22.44
C ARG A 53 25.75 -8.21 21.71
N ASP A 54 24.82 -7.37 22.09
CA ASP A 54 24.64 -6.04 21.51
C ASP A 54 25.48 -4.99 22.20
N ILE A 55 26.24 -5.34 23.24
CA ILE A 55 27.14 -4.41 23.94
C ILE A 55 28.28 -3.99 23.00
N ASP A 56 28.42 -2.68 22.81
CA ASP A 56 29.56 -2.11 22.14
C ASP A 56 30.68 -1.83 23.16
N TRP A 57 31.59 -2.79 23.29
CA TRP A 57 32.72 -2.71 24.25
C TRP A 57 33.62 -1.52 23.98
N ARG A 58 33.79 -1.10 22.73
CA ARG A 58 34.63 0.03 22.37
C ARG A 58 34.00 1.37 22.77
N ALA A 59 32.68 1.51 22.59
CA ALA A 59 31.94 2.68 23.04
C ALA A 59 31.85 2.72 24.56
N SER A 60 31.61 1.57 25.21
CA SER A 60 31.55 1.42 26.67
C SER A 60 32.88 1.80 27.35
N ALA A 61 34.01 1.45 26.74
CA ALA A 61 35.32 1.83 27.27
C ALA A 61 35.61 3.35 27.25
N ARG A 62 34.83 4.12 26.51
CA ARG A 62 34.91 5.59 26.40
C ARG A 62 33.80 6.31 27.16
N SER A 63 32.86 5.56 27.70
CA SER A 63 31.71 6.03 28.46
C SER A 63 31.83 5.63 29.91
N THR A 64 31.07 6.27 30.80
CA THR A 64 30.92 5.86 32.19
C THR A 64 29.93 4.71 32.37
N GLU A 65 29.19 4.39 31.34
CA GLU A 65 28.13 3.37 31.33
C GLU A 65 28.35 2.36 30.20
N LEU A 66 27.82 1.15 30.37
CA LEU A 66 27.78 0.16 29.29
C LEU A 66 26.88 0.67 28.16
N MET A 67 27.41 0.64 26.95
CA MET A 67 26.69 1.09 25.77
C MET A 67 26.23 -0.09 24.90
N VAL A 68 24.97 -0.08 24.50
CA VAL A 68 24.35 -1.11 23.65
C VAL A 68 24.05 -0.53 22.29
N ARG A 69 24.31 -1.31 21.25
CA ARG A 69 23.91 -0.96 19.87
C ARG A 69 22.41 -1.11 19.75
N GLN A 70 21.79 -0.05 19.30
CA GLN A 70 20.38 -0.08 18.90
C GLN A 70 20.31 -0.25 17.39
N TRP A 71 19.62 -1.29 16.98
CA TRP A 71 19.42 -1.60 15.58
C TRP A 71 18.08 -1.06 15.12
N ARG A 72 18.04 -0.46 13.93
CA ARG A 72 16.79 -0.06 13.30
C ARG A 72 16.23 -1.28 12.57
N PRO A 73 14.99 -1.73 12.87
CA PRO A 73 14.38 -2.79 12.09
C PRO A 73 14.24 -2.30 10.66
N GLU A 74 14.68 -3.11 9.71
CA GLU A 74 14.43 -2.85 8.29
C GLU A 74 12.92 -2.78 8.06
N ARG A 75 12.45 -1.62 7.65
CA ARG A 75 11.06 -1.43 7.24
C ARG A 75 10.92 -1.83 5.76
N ASP A 76 11.21 -3.08 5.46
CA ASP A 76 10.97 -3.62 4.12
C ASP A 76 9.58 -4.25 4.06
N ARG A 77 8.55 -3.42 4.36
CA ARG A 77 7.17 -3.86 4.30
C ARG A 77 6.72 -4.01 2.86
N HIS A 78 5.97 -5.06 2.62
CA HIS A 78 5.36 -5.35 1.34
C HIS A 78 3.85 -5.22 1.46
N VAL A 79 3.26 -4.35 0.65
CA VAL A 79 1.82 -4.21 0.52
C VAL A 79 1.39 -4.94 -0.75
N VAL A 80 0.55 -5.95 -0.61
CA VAL A 80 -0.01 -6.71 -1.72
C VAL A 80 -1.47 -6.30 -1.89
N ILE A 81 -1.82 -5.81 -3.07
CA ILE A 81 -3.19 -5.42 -3.42
C ILE A 81 -3.68 -6.38 -4.51
N VAL A 82 -4.80 -7.05 -4.24
CA VAL A 82 -5.43 -7.95 -5.21
C VAL A 82 -6.72 -7.31 -5.72
N VAL A 83 -6.82 -7.17 -7.04
CA VAL A 83 -7.96 -6.54 -7.72
C VAL A 83 -8.77 -7.62 -8.42
N ASP A 84 -10.04 -7.73 -8.06
CA ASP A 84 -11.00 -8.61 -8.72
C ASP A 84 -11.45 -7.99 -10.04
N CYS A 85 -11.23 -8.70 -11.14
CA CYS A 85 -11.68 -8.33 -12.48
C CYS A 85 -12.77 -9.27 -13.03
N GLY A 86 -13.28 -10.20 -12.21
CA GLY A 86 -14.33 -11.14 -12.57
C GLY A 86 -15.74 -10.54 -12.53
N ARG A 87 -16.74 -11.38 -12.63
CA ARG A 87 -18.15 -10.97 -12.75
C ARG A 87 -18.64 -10.05 -11.63
N ALA A 88 -18.15 -10.20 -10.42
CA ALA A 88 -18.53 -9.34 -9.31
C ALA A 88 -18.06 -7.89 -9.48
N SER A 89 -16.98 -7.68 -10.24
CA SER A 89 -16.44 -6.35 -10.56
C SER A 89 -17.24 -5.59 -11.63
N SER A 90 -18.11 -6.30 -12.35
CA SER A 90 -19.02 -5.71 -13.35
C SER A 90 -20.24 -5.02 -12.72
N ALA A 91 -20.52 -5.26 -11.44
CA ALA A 91 -21.63 -4.62 -10.74
C ALA A 91 -21.45 -3.10 -10.73
N LEU A 92 -22.52 -2.37 -11.03
CA LEU A 92 -22.52 -0.91 -11.01
C LEU A 92 -22.64 -0.42 -9.56
N LEU A 93 -21.82 0.56 -9.22
CA LEU A 93 -21.79 1.23 -7.91
C LEU A 93 -22.17 2.70 -8.07
N GLY A 94 -22.67 3.28 -6.99
CA GLY A 94 -23.03 4.68 -6.87
C GLY A 94 -24.54 4.88 -6.71
N ALA A 95 -24.91 6.09 -6.29
CA ALA A 95 -26.31 6.49 -6.20
C ALA A 95 -26.85 6.87 -7.58
N PRO A 96 -28.13 6.58 -7.89
CA PRO A 96 -28.76 7.07 -9.10
C PRO A 96 -28.85 8.60 -9.10
N GLU A 97 -28.83 9.22 -10.28
CA GLU A 97 -28.90 10.68 -10.40
C GLU A 97 -30.26 11.26 -10.05
N ASN A 98 -31.31 10.48 -10.21
CA ASN A 98 -32.68 10.88 -9.96
C ASN A 98 -33.32 9.95 -8.92
N GLU A 99 -33.88 10.54 -7.87
CA GLU A 99 -34.62 9.85 -6.81
C GLU A 99 -36.05 9.44 -7.27
N GLU A 100 -36.24 8.97 -8.47
CA GLU A 100 -37.50 8.36 -8.84
C GLU A 100 -37.58 6.97 -8.20
N VAL A 101 -38.46 6.84 -7.24
CA VAL A 101 -38.62 5.74 -6.28
C VAL A 101 -38.95 4.38 -6.91
N ASP A 102 -39.29 4.33 -8.19
CA ASP A 102 -39.70 3.11 -8.88
C ASP A 102 -38.71 2.56 -9.92
N SER A 103 -37.54 3.18 -10.08
CA SER A 103 -36.52 2.65 -10.98
C SER A 103 -35.47 1.83 -10.19
N ILE A 104 -35.10 0.67 -10.72
CA ILE A 104 -33.93 -0.06 -10.24
C ILE A 104 -32.73 0.89 -10.34
N ALA A 105 -32.24 1.33 -9.20
CA ALA A 105 -31.12 2.24 -9.12
C ALA A 105 -29.86 1.56 -9.65
N LEU A 106 -29.53 1.80 -10.92
CA LEU A 106 -28.27 1.38 -11.52
C LEU A 106 -27.20 2.38 -11.13
N GLY A 107 -26.11 1.91 -10.54
CA GLY A 107 -24.94 2.74 -10.26
C GLY A 107 -24.31 3.27 -11.55
N ARG A 108 -23.45 4.30 -11.41
CA ARG A 108 -22.87 5.04 -12.54
C ARG A 108 -21.63 4.39 -13.13
N ALA A 109 -20.89 3.62 -12.34
CA ALA A 109 -19.61 3.06 -12.75
C ALA A 109 -19.46 1.61 -12.30
N PRO A 110 -18.77 0.77 -13.08
CA PRO A 110 -18.42 -0.57 -12.65
C PRO A 110 -17.64 -0.54 -11.32
N ARG A 111 -17.85 -1.54 -10.49
CA ARG A 111 -17.11 -1.73 -9.25
C ARG A 111 -15.61 -1.80 -9.51
N LEU A 112 -15.20 -2.29 -10.68
CA LEU A 112 -13.79 -2.32 -11.08
C LEU A 112 -13.17 -0.93 -11.07
N ASP A 113 -13.85 0.09 -11.57
CA ASP A 113 -13.34 1.47 -11.63
C ASP A 113 -13.05 2.00 -10.22
N SER A 114 -13.96 1.77 -9.28
CA SER A 114 -13.75 2.11 -7.87
C SER A 114 -12.61 1.32 -7.24
N SER A 115 -12.44 0.06 -7.63
CA SER A 115 -11.34 -0.79 -7.16
C SER A 115 -9.99 -0.30 -7.69
N ILE A 116 -9.94 0.11 -8.96
CA ILE A 116 -8.75 0.71 -9.59
C ILE A 116 -8.37 2.02 -8.88
N GLU A 117 -9.35 2.92 -8.69
CA GLU A 117 -9.12 4.19 -8.00
C GLU A 117 -8.61 3.97 -6.57
N THR A 118 -9.21 3.03 -5.83
CA THR A 118 -8.79 2.65 -4.49
C THR A 118 -7.37 2.07 -4.49
N THR A 119 -7.05 1.23 -5.48
CA THR A 119 -5.71 0.65 -5.63
C THR A 119 -4.66 1.71 -5.86
N LEU A 120 -4.92 2.68 -6.73
CA LEU A 120 -4.02 3.81 -6.98
C LEU A 120 -3.80 4.64 -5.71
N LEU A 121 -4.87 4.90 -4.94
CA LEU A 121 -4.80 5.61 -3.67
C LEU A 121 -3.95 4.85 -2.64
N LEU A 122 -4.23 3.56 -2.43
CA LEU A 122 -3.49 2.72 -1.48
C LEU A 122 -2.02 2.58 -1.89
N ALA A 123 -1.74 2.42 -3.18
CA ALA A 123 -0.38 2.35 -3.70
C ALA A 123 0.40 3.65 -3.44
N ALA A 124 -0.24 4.81 -3.64
CA ALA A 124 0.37 6.10 -3.35
C ALA A 124 0.64 6.30 -1.85
N LEU A 125 -0.26 5.84 -0.97
CA LEU A 125 -0.09 5.90 0.48
C LEU A 125 1.03 4.97 0.94
N ALA A 126 1.06 3.73 0.45
CA ALA A 126 2.09 2.75 0.77
C ALA A 126 3.48 3.22 0.32
N ASP A 127 3.59 3.78 -0.89
CA ASP A 127 4.85 4.35 -1.39
C ASP A 127 5.35 5.49 -0.51
N ARG A 128 4.46 6.37 -0.06
CA ARG A 128 4.80 7.44 0.88
C ARG A 128 5.25 6.92 2.25
N ALA A 129 4.71 5.78 2.69
CA ALA A 129 5.15 5.10 3.90
C ALA A 129 6.50 4.37 3.72
N GLY A 130 7.05 4.34 2.50
CA GLY A 130 8.29 3.65 2.17
C GLY A 130 8.12 2.16 1.92
N ASP A 131 6.89 1.69 1.75
CA ASP A 131 6.58 0.27 1.54
C ASP A 131 6.74 -0.12 0.06
N LYS A 132 7.05 -1.40 -0.20
CA LYS A 132 7.03 -1.97 -1.54
C LYS A 132 5.61 -2.38 -1.91
N VAL A 133 5.14 -1.93 -3.08
CA VAL A 133 3.79 -2.22 -3.55
C VAL A 133 3.81 -3.33 -4.59
N HIS A 134 2.92 -4.28 -4.42
CA HIS A 134 2.63 -5.35 -5.36
C HIS A 134 1.15 -5.30 -5.69
N VAL A 135 0.82 -5.40 -6.97
CA VAL A 135 -0.58 -5.41 -7.42
C VAL A 135 -0.80 -6.61 -8.32
N ILE A 136 -1.87 -7.34 -8.08
CA ILE A 136 -2.30 -8.48 -8.89
C ILE A 136 -3.76 -8.24 -9.28
N ALA A 137 -4.04 -8.19 -10.57
CA ALA A 137 -5.39 -8.18 -11.09
C ALA A 137 -5.76 -9.58 -11.60
N VAL A 138 -6.90 -10.12 -11.16
CA VAL A 138 -7.27 -11.52 -11.39
C VAL A 138 -8.76 -11.65 -11.74
N ASP A 139 -9.04 -12.52 -12.70
CA ASP A 139 -10.37 -13.11 -12.98
C ASP A 139 -10.21 -14.65 -12.99
N SER A 140 -10.61 -15.34 -14.03
CA SER A 140 -10.31 -16.76 -14.25
C SER A 140 -8.80 -17.02 -14.49
N ARG A 141 -8.02 -15.94 -14.65
CA ARG A 141 -6.56 -15.95 -14.83
C ARG A 141 -5.96 -14.64 -14.29
N VAL A 142 -4.64 -14.62 -14.11
CA VAL A 142 -3.93 -13.36 -13.81
C VAL A 142 -3.99 -12.45 -15.04
N ARG A 143 -4.59 -11.28 -14.88
CA ARG A 143 -4.76 -10.25 -15.92
C ARG A 143 -3.59 -9.29 -15.96
N ALA A 144 -3.09 -8.94 -14.79
CA ALA A 144 -1.94 -8.07 -14.64
C ALA A 144 -1.21 -8.39 -13.34
N ARG A 145 0.10 -8.20 -13.34
CA ARG A 145 0.94 -8.33 -12.15
C ARG A 145 2.02 -7.25 -12.18
N VAL A 146 2.09 -6.50 -11.10
CA VAL A 146 3.13 -5.50 -10.86
C VAL A 146 3.78 -5.84 -9.52
N SER A 147 5.09 -5.89 -9.45
CA SER A 147 5.81 -6.34 -8.26
C SER A 147 6.91 -5.38 -7.85
N GLY A 148 6.94 -5.04 -6.55
CA GLY A 148 8.04 -4.33 -5.92
C GLY A 148 8.25 -2.89 -6.42
N VAL A 149 7.19 -2.23 -6.90
CA VAL A 149 7.28 -0.85 -7.42
C VAL A 149 7.34 0.14 -6.25
N ARG A 150 8.18 1.16 -6.40
CA ARG A 150 8.37 2.28 -5.47
C ARG A 150 8.58 3.58 -6.24
N GLY A 151 8.34 4.71 -5.55
CA GLY A 151 8.70 6.04 -6.01
C GLY A 151 7.69 6.68 -6.94
N ALA A 152 8.04 7.87 -7.43
CA ALA A 152 7.12 8.77 -8.15
C ALA A 152 6.42 8.15 -9.38
N LYS A 153 6.99 7.08 -9.96
CA LYS A 153 6.43 6.42 -11.15
C LYS A 153 5.37 5.35 -10.84
N ILE A 154 5.10 5.04 -9.55
CA ILE A 154 4.18 3.96 -9.19
C ILE A 154 2.79 4.17 -9.79
N ILE A 155 2.26 5.39 -9.68
CA ILE A 155 0.92 5.72 -10.18
C ILE A 155 0.87 5.63 -11.70
N GLU A 156 1.89 6.12 -12.40
CA GLU A 156 1.99 6.04 -13.86
C GLU A 156 2.05 4.57 -14.33
N THR A 157 2.90 3.77 -13.68
CA THR A 157 3.05 2.34 -14.00
C THR A 157 1.73 1.60 -13.80
N LEU A 158 1.03 1.82 -12.67
CA LEU A 158 -0.24 1.17 -12.39
C LEU A 158 -1.35 1.67 -13.32
N ALA A 159 -1.41 2.96 -13.62
CA ALA A 159 -2.40 3.51 -14.54
C ALA A 159 -2.27 2.90 -15.94
N HIS A 160 -1.04 2.73 -16.45
CA HIS A 160 -0.81 2.05 -17.72
C HIS A 160 -1.25 0.58 -17.70
N VAL A 161 -0.92 -0.14 -16.62
CA VAL A 161 -1.33 -1.55 -16.47
C VAL A 161 -2.84 -1.69 -16.41
N PHE A 162 -3.53 -0.72 -15.79
CA PHE A 162 -4.99 -0.75 -15.64
C PHE A 162 -5.75 -0.28 -16.88
N THR A 163 -5.09 0.33 -17.86
CA THR A 163 -5.72 0.80 -19.09
C THR A 163 -6.46 -0.32 -19.84
N ASP A 164 -5.91 -1.55 -19.81
CA ASP A 164 -6.45 -2.70 -20.51
C ASP A 164 -7.35 -3.59 -19.63
N LEU A 165 -7.57 -3.19 -18.37
CA LEU A 165 -8.44 -3.94 -17.46
C LEU A 165 -9.89 -3.56 -17.67
N ASN A 166 -10.68 -4.55 -18.04
CA ASN A 166 -12.12 -4.46 -18.15
C ASN A 166 -12.77 -5.57 -17.32
N PRO A 167 -13.92 -5.33 -16.68
CA PRO A 167 -14.63 -6.36 -15.94
C PRO A 167 -15.07 -7.46 -16.88
N ARG A 168 -15.01 -8.72 -16.43
CA ARG A 168 -15.45 -9.89 -17.20
C ARG A 168 -16.51 -10.65 -16.42
N LEU A 169 -17.33 -11.39 -17.15
CA LEU A 169 -18.37 -12.23 -16.55
C LEU A 169 -17.85 -13.57 -16.02
N ASP A 170 -16.54 -13.83 -16.14
CA ASP A 170 -15.89 -15.01 -15.61
C ASP A 170 -15.92 -15.01 -14.09
N VAL A 171 -15.97 -16.19 -13.48
CA VAL A 171 -15.80 -16.35 -12.05
C VAL A 171 -14.33 -16.19 -11.68
N THR A 172 -14.05 -15.41 -10.65
CA THR A 172 -12.67 -15.19 -10.19
C THR A 172 -12.11 -16.44 -9.54
N ASP A 173 -10.96 -16.87 -10.03
CA ASP A 173 -10.18 -17.97 -9.46
C ASP A 173 -9.11 -17.42 -8.49
N TRP A 174 -9.48 -17.35 -7.24
CA TRP A 174 -8.61 -16.81 -6.17
C TRP A 174 -7.36 -17.64 -5.89
N SER A 175 -7.30 -18.89 -6.36
CA SER A 175 -6.11 -19.72 -6.22
C SER A 175 -4.93 -19.24 -7.05
N ARG A 176 -5.18 -18.31 -7.97
CA ARG A 176 -4.19 -17.73 -8.89
C ARG A 176 -3.64 -16.37 -8.45
N ALA A 177 -4.17 -15.79 -7.39
CA ALA A 177 -3.78 -14.48 -6.89
C ALA A 177 -2.40 -14.46 -6.17
#